data_884e69e7aa2e8e1ad10547876d20522c
#
_entry.id   884e69e7aa2e8e1ad10547876d20522c
#
_cell.length_a   1.000
_cell.length_b   1.000
_cell.length_c   1.000
_cell.angle_alpha   90.00
_cell.angle_beta   90.00
_cell.angle_gamma   90.00
#
_symmetry.space_group_name_H-M   'P 1'
#
loop_
_entity.id
_entity.type
_entity.pdbx_description
1 polymer ?
#
loop_
_entity_poly.entity_id
_entity_poly.type
_entity_poly.pdbx_seq_one_letter_code
_entity_poly.pdbx_strand_id
1 'polypeptide(L)'
;MSLSPASGTAGRTNWPAEILPVLEHTLTCEYASLTRTGAPITWPVAPYVAEDGRTVDVSTGLTYPSKAERARRDPRVALLYSDPTGSPVSGPPTVLVQGLATVRDADLQANTDLYLRRTLAKYPRSFARQPWFLVRRQVWYLARIWIEVTPLRVLWWPDGRLDVPPLRWEATPEVTAPPSDPVPAGAGAPKWLEPPADWRPRADHAAGLGDPVLTVVGEDGWPLPLRSSGATRVDDGFLVRIGPPGVLARGRACLTFHTHGADMSGQENVVLVGEATPLSDGVHVRVERALADFSLSGSRAGQVRKMVRTARALAPRLEREAARRGQPVPVPRRPR
;
A
#
# COMPACT_ATOMS: atom_id res chain seq x y z
N MET A 1 42.10 -19.77 -28.79
CA MET A 1 41.61 -19.82 -27.39
C MET A 1 40.75 -18.60 -27.16
N SER A 2 39.46 -18.78 -27.29
CA SER A 2 38.45 -17.70 -27.11
C SER A 2 37.86 -17.84 -25.72
N LEU A 3 38.09 -16.84 -24.89
CA LEU A 3 37.46 -16.73 -23.57
C LEU A 3 36.09 -16.02 -23.74
N SER A 4 35.03 -16.81 -23.68
CA SER A 4 33.67 -16.27 -23.49
C SER A 4 33.59 -15.60 -22.12
N PRO A 5 33.05 -14.38 -22.04
CA PRO A 5 32.70 -13.79 -20.73
C PRO A 5 31.46 -14.51 -20.22
N ALA A 6 31.59 -15.15 -19.06
CA ALA A 6 30.44 -15.60 -18.27
C ALA A 6 29.66 -14.38 -17.82
N SER A 7 28.57 -14.07 -18.51
CA SER A 7 27.57 -13.14 -18.04
C SER A 7 26.87 -13.77 -16.84
N GLY A 8 27.36 -13.42 -15.65
CA GLY A 8 26.67 -13.71 -14.39
C GLY A 8 25.34 -13.01 -14.36
N THR A 9 24.27 -13.72 -14.67
CA THR A 9 22.89 -13.38 -14.31
C THR A 9 22.77 -13.52 -12.80
N ALA A 10 23.21 -12.50 -12.06
CA ALA A 10 22.95 -12.40 -10.63
C ALA A 10 21.42 -12.31 -10.45
N GLY A 11 20.87 -13.46 -10.10
CA GLY A 11 19.60 -13.76 -9.46
C GLY A 11 18.47 -12.74 -9.57
N ARG A 12 17.84 -12.59 -10.75
CA ARG A 12 16.45 -12.16 -10.81
C ARG A 12 15.61 -13.19 -10.06
N THR A 13 14.71 -12.71 -9.21
CA THR A 13 13.74 -13.60 -8.56
C THR A 13 12.99 -14.36 -9.65
N ASN A 14 12.87 -15.67 -9.50
CA ASN A 14 12.27 -16.54 -10.51
C ASN A 14 10.73 -16.48 -10.40
N TRP A 15 10.18 -15.27 -10.42
CA TRP A 15 8.72 -15.08 -10.37
C TRP A 15 8.07 -15.58 -11.65
N PRO A 16 6.84 -16.09 -11.56
CA PRO A 16 6.09 -16.49 -12.76
C PRO A 16 6.02 -15.36 -13.77
N ALA A 17 6.33 -15.66 -15.04
CA ALA A 17 6.40 -14.64 -16.09
C ALA A 17 5.06 -13.91 -16.29
N GLU A 18 3.93 -14.58 -16.07
CA GLU A 18 2.59 -14.04 -16.25
C GLU A 18 2.20 -12.97 -15.23
N ILE A 19 2.82 -12.93 -14.03
CA ILE A 19 2.53 -11.91 -13.03
C ILE A 19 3.38 -10.64 -13.17
N LEU A 20 4.53 -10.71 -13.84
CA LEU A 20 5.47 -9.59 -13.97
C LEU A 20 4.81 -8.33 -14.54
N PRO A 21 4.02 -8.38 -15.62
CA PRO A 21 3.36 -7.20 -16.15
C PRO A 21 2.40 -6.55 -15.15
N VAL A 22 1.75 -7.35 -14.29
CA VAL A 22 0.87 -6.84 -13.23
C VAL A 22 1.68 -6.10 -12.19
N LEU A 23 2.77 -6.68 -11.68
CA LEU A 23 3.63 -6.07 -10.67
C LEU A 23 4.25 -4.75 -11.17
N GLU A 24 4.65 -4.68 -12.44
CA GLU A 24 5.29 -3.51 -13.04
C GLU A 24 4.31 -2.38 -13.36
N HIS A 25 3.14 -2.72 -13.89
CA HIS A 25 2.24 -1.74 -14.51
C HIS A 25 0.99 -1.38 -13.69
N THR A 26 0.64 -2.14 -12.65
CA THR A 26 -0.48 -1.77 -11.77
C THR A 26 -0.17 -0.48 -11.04
N LEU A 27 -1.10 0.47 -11.08
CA LEU A 27 -0.91 1.80 -10.49
C LEU A 27 -1.02 1.78 -8.96
N THR A 28 -1.95 0.98 -8.43
CA THR A 28 -2.26 0.90 -7.00
C THR A 28 -2.39 -0.56 -6.57
N CYS A 29 -1.76 -0.93 -5.47
CA CYS A 29 -2.00 -2.18 -4.77
C CYS A 29 -2.47 -1.94 -3.34
N GLU A 30 -3.10 -2.91 -2.74
CA GLU A 30 -3.54 -2.86 -1.35
C GLU A 30 -2.46 -3.47 -0.44
N TYR A 31 -1.73 -2.60 0.27
CA TYR A 31 -0.69 -2.99 1.22
C TYR A 31 -1.28 -3.25 2.60
N ALA A 32 -1.22 -4.49 3.04
CA ALA A 32 -1.69 -4.96 4.35
C ALA A 32 -0.52 -5.20 5.30
N SER A 33 -0.66 -4.74 6.54
CA SER A 33 0.31 -4.92 7.62
C SER A 33 -0.40 -5.08 8.96
N LEU A 34 0.28 -5.64 9.97
CA LEU A 34 -0.31 -5.97 11.27
C LEU A 34 -0.07 -4.86 12.32
N THR A 35 -1.06 -4.60 13.14
CA THR A 35 -0.96 -3.73 14.31
C THR A 35 -0.20 -4.43 15.45
N ARG A 36 0.04 -3.73 16.54
CA ARG A 36 0.63 -4.32 17.76
C ARG A 36 -0.24 -5.44 18.35
N THR A 37 -1.54 -5.40 18.12
CA THR A 37 -2.50 -6.42 18.60
C THR A 37 -2.77 -7.49 17.55
N GLY A 38 -1.98 -7.56 16.47
CA GLY A 38 -2.17 -8.54 15.40
C GLY A 38 -3.33 -8.22 14.43
N ALA A 39 -4.09 -7.15 14.62
CA ALA A 39 -5.16 -6.79 13.71
C ALA A 39 -4.61 -6.27 12.37
N PRO A 40 -5.20 -6.64 11.22
CA PRO A 40 -4.74 -6.17 9.92
C PRO A 40 -5.17 -4.73 9.67
N ILE A 41 -4.33 -3.97 8.95
CA ILE A 41 -4.67 -2.66 8.39
C ILE A 41 -4.15 -2.60 6.97
N THR A 42 -5.03 -2.26 6.04
CA THR A 42 -4.74 -2.21 4.61
C THR A 42 -4.92 -0.79 4.07
N TRP A 43 -4.03 -0.39 3.18
CA TRP A 43 -4.06 0.91 2.51
C TRP A 43 -3.73 0.76 1.03
N PRO A 44 -4.40 1.50 0.14
CA PRO A 44 -3.95 1.61 -1.24
C PRO A 44 -2.63 2.38 -1.28
N VAL A 45 -1.67 1.85 -2.03
CA VAL A 45 -0.33 2.42 -2.20
C VAL A 45 0.17 2.19 -3.63
N ALA A 46 1.12 3.01 -4.09
CA ALA A 46 1.84 2.76 -5.34
C ALA A 46 2.91 1.69 -5.12
N PRO A 47 2.86 0.55 -5.85
CA PRO A 47 3.92 -0.46 -5.81
C PRO A 47 5.00 -0.16 -6.85
N TYR A 48 6.22 -0.63 -6.59
CA TYR A 48 7.37 -0.54 -7.48
C TYR A 48 8.14 -1.86 -7.45
N VAL A 49 8.42 -2.45 -8.60
CA VAL A 49 9.36 -3.57 -8.68
C VAL A 49 10.77 -3.02 -8.58
N ALA A 50 11.61 -3.59 -7.73
CA ALA A 50 13.02 -3.19 -7.63
C ALA A 50 13.76 -3.43 -8.95
N GLU A 51 14.83 -2.66 -9.21
CA GLU A 51 15.58 -2.75 -10.47
C GLU A 51 16.26 -4.12 -10.65
N ASP A 52 16.64 -4.74 -9.54
CA ASP A 52 17.21 -6.08 -9.53
C ASP A 52 16.16 -7.20 -9.59
N GLY A 53 14.85 -6.84 -9.55
CA GLY A 53 13.74 -7.78 -9.57
C GLY A 53 13.60 -8.65 -8.32
N ARG A 54 14.23 -8.31 -7.20
CA ARG A 54 14.21 -9.12 -5.97
C ARG A 54 13.10 -8.76 -5.01
N THR A 55 12.66 -7.53 -5.03
CA THR A 55 11.64 -7.01 -4.12
C THR A 55 10.52 -6.31 -4.86
N VAL A 56 9.39 -6.23 -4.21
CA VAL A 56 8.31 -5.31 -4.55
C VAL A 56 8.25 -4.26 -3.47
N ASP A 57 8.47 -3.02 -3.88
CA ASP A 57 8.64 -1.93 -2.94
C ASP A 57 7.38 -1.07 -2.84
N VAL A 58 7.17 -0.52 -1.67
CA VAL A 58 6.17 0.53 -1.43
C VAL A 58 6.81 1.66 -0.62
N SER A 59 6.11 2.76 -0.50
CA SER A 59 6.60 3.86 0.34
C SER A 59 5.51 4.43 1.24
N THR A 60 5.93 5.08 2.32
CA THR A 60 5.04 5.87 3.16
C THR A 60 5.61 7.27 3.35
N GLY A 61 4.74 8.27 3.47
CA GLY A 61 5.20 9.63 3.77
C GLY A 61 5.92 9.69 5.12
N LEU A 62 7.00 10.45 5.18
CA LEU A 62 7.73 10.68 6.43
C LEU A 62 6.83 11.29 7.52
N THR A 63 5.87 12.10 7.12
CA THR A 63 4.84 12.67 8.01
C THR A 63 3.79 11.66 8.49
N TYR A 64 3.74 10.45 7.88
CA TYR A 64 2.80 9.37 8.21
C TYR A 64 3.52 8.02 8.33
N PRO A 65 4.47 7.86 9.25
CA PRO A 65 5.37 6.71 9.29
C PRO A 65 4.71 5.40 9.75
N SER A 66 3.41 5.42 10.08
CA SER A 66 2.73 4.30 10.73
C SER A 66 2.79 2.97 9.95
N LYS A 67 2.87 3.01 8.61
CA LYS A 67 3.06 1.79 7.79
C LYS A 67 4.44 1.19 8.04
N ALA A 68 5.48 2.01 8.00
CA ALA A 68 6.85 1.58 8.27
C ALA A 68 7.02 1.10 9.72
N GLU A 69 6.45 1.82 10.69
CA GLU A 69 6.53 1.42 12.10
C GLU A 69 5.79 0.10 12.37
N ARG A 70 4.71 -0.22 11.64
CA ARG A 70 4.08 -1.54 11.71
C ARG A 70 4.96 -2.63 11.11
N ALA A 71 5.47 -2.39 9.90
CA ALA A 71 6.35 -3.33 9.21
C ALA A 71 7.64 -3.63 9.99
N ARG A 72 8.16 -2.65 10.71
CA ARG A 72 9.34 -2.81 11.57
C ARG A 72 9.07 -3.70 12.79
N ARG A 73 7.85 -3.65 13.35
CA ARG A 73 7.45 -4.50 14.49
C ARG A 73 7.07 -5.91 14.08
N ASP A 74 6.35 -6.03 12.97
CA ASP A 74 5.95 -7.30 12.38
C ASP A 74 6.18 -7.18 10.88
N PRO A 75 7.23 -7.82 10.35
CA PRO A 75 7.61 -7.69 8.96
C PRO A 75 6.68 -8.46 8.00
N ARG A 76 5.75 -9.27 8.49
CA ARG A 76 4.78 -9.96 7.65
C ARG A 76 3.82 -8.98 7.03
N VAL A 77 3.86 -8.87 5.72
CA VAL A 77 3.01 -7.97 4.93
C VAL A 77 2.42 -8.69 3.73
N ALA A 78 1.37 -8.10 3.17
CA ALA A 78 0.79 -8.58 1.94
C ALA A 78 0.51 -7.41 0.99
N LEU A 79 0.67 -7.64 -0.31
CA LEU A 79 0.31 -6.73 -1.37
C LEU A 79 -0.67 -7.44 -2.30
N LEU A 80 -1.88 -6.91 -2.40
CA LEU A 80 -2.88 -7.40 -3.33
C LEU A 80 -2.94 -6.46 -4.55
N TYR A 81 -2.82 -7.02 -5.73
CA TYR A 81 -2.95 -6.36 -7.03
C TYR A 81 -4.30 -6.78 -7.61
N SER A 82 -5.33 -6.00 -7.33
CA SER A 82 -6.71 -6.34 -7.69
C SER A 82 -7.46 -5.23 -8.43
N ASP A 83 -6.85 -4.05 -8.58
CA ASP A 83 -7.43 -2.92 -9.30
C ASP A 83 -6.66 -2.69 -10.61
N PRO A 84 -7.24 -3.02 -11.78
CA PRO A 84 -6.59 -2.83 -13.07
C PRO A 84 -6.66 -1.40 -13.59
N THR A 85 -7.30 -0.47 -12.88
CA THR A 85 -7.53 0.92 -13.34
C THR A 85 -6.22 1.59 -13.76
N GLY A 86 -6.17 2.02 -15.01
CA GLY A 86 -5.01 2.70 -15.60
C GLY A 86 -3.82 1.81 -15.96
N SER A 87 -3.90 0.50 -15.71
CA SER A 87 -2.92 -0.47 -16.20
C SER A 87 -3.09 -0.69 -17.71
N PRO A 88 -2.00 -0.81 -18.48
CA PRO A 88 -2.08 -1.20 -19.89
C PRO A 88 -2.28 -2.72 -20.09
N VAL A 89 -2.25 -3.51 -19.03
CA VAL A 89 -2.40 -4.96 -19.09
C VAL A 89 -3.87 -5.31 -19.29
N SER A 90 -4.16 -6.02 -20.37
CA SER A 90 -5.53 -6.46 -20.67
C SER A 90 -5.87 -7.74 -19.90
N GLY A 91 -6.99 -7.75 -19.18
CA GLY A 91 -7.43 -8.90 -18.39
C GLY A 91 -6.36 -9.38 -17.38
N PRO A 92 -5.81 -8.49 -16.55
CA PRO A 92 -4.71 -8.88 -15.69
C PRO A 92 -5.18 -9.90 -14.65
N PRO A 93 -4.31 -10.85 -14.25
CA PRO A 93 -4.58 -11.69 -13.09
C PRO A 93 -4.69 -10.85 -11.83
N THR A 94 -5.50 -11.32 -10.88
CA THR A 94 -5.39 -10.84 -9.50
C THR A 94 -4.19 -11.50 -8.85
N VAL A 95 -3.30 -10.72 -8.24
CA VAL A 95 -2.06 -11.23 -7.65
C VAL A 95 -1.96 -10.83 -6.19
N LEU A 96 -1.70 -11.79 -5.31
CA LEU A 96 -1.41 -11.58 -3.89
C LEU A 96 0.04 -11.97 -3.62
N VAL A 97 0.84 -11.00 -3.22
CA VAL A 97 2.23 -11.21 -2.77
C VAL A 97 2.26 -11.14 -1.25
N GLN A 98 2.74 -12.19 -0.59
CA GLN A 98 3.04 -12.19 0.84
C GLN A 98 4.55 -12.28 1.04
N GLY A 99 5.09 -11.43 1.88
CA GLY A 99 6.54 -11.32 2.04
C GLY A 99 6.96 -10.55 3.28
N LEU A 100 8.26 -10.53 3.52
CA LEU A 100 8.85 -9.82 4.65
C LEU A 100 9.28 -8.42 4.25
N ALA A 101 8.80 -7.45 5.01
CA ALA A 101 9.09 -6.04 4.81
C ALA A 101 10.39 -5.63 5.49
N THR A 102 11.24 -4.93 4.76
CA THR A 102 12.44 -4.26 5.25
C THR A 102 12.25 -2.74 5.14
N VAL A 103 12.39 -2.03 6.25
CA VAL A 103 12.20 -0.57 6.29
C VAL A 103 13.53 0.13 6.08
N ARG A 104 13.58 1.04 5.10
CA ARG A 104 14.72 1.88 4.75
C ARG A 104 14.41 3.34 5.05
N ASP A 105 15.05 3.88 6.08
CA ASP A 105 14.93 5.29 6.47
C ASP A 105 16.25 5.89 7.01
N ALA A 106 17.38 5.22 6.78
CA ALA A 106 18.71 5.71 7.10
C ALA A 106 19.17 6.82 6.15
N ASP A 107 18.58 6.97 4.96
CA ASP A 107 18.84 8.07 4.03
C ASP A 107 17.54 8.61 3.44
N LEU A 108 16.95 9.60 4.10
CA LEU A 108 15.71 10.23 3.68
C LEU A 108 15.85 11.01 2.36
N GLN A 109 17.06 11.52 2.06
CA GLN A 109 17.28 12.22 0.80
C GLN A 109 17.29 11.24 -0.37
N ALA A 110 18.01 10.13 -0.27
CA ALA A 110 18.02 9.09 -1.29
C ALA A 110 16.62 8.52 -1.53
N ASN A 111 15.86 8.26 -0.46
CA ASN A 111 14.48 7.77 -0.56
C ASN A 111 13.55 8.77 -1.26
N THR A 112 13.73 10.06 -1.00
CA THR A 112 12.93 11.13 -1.64
C THR A 112 13.27 11.24 -3.13
N ASP A 113 14.55 11.19 -3.48
CA ASP A 113 15.02 11.22 -4.87
C ASP A 113 14.57 9.96 -5.63
N LEU A 114 14.63 8.77 -5.00
CA LEU A 114 14.13 7.51 -5.55
C LEU A 114 12.61 7.58 -5.79
N TYR A 115 11.85 8.07 -4.81
CA TYR A 115 10.41 8.21 -4.94
C TYR A 115 10.04 9.13 -6.11
N LEU A 116 10.69 10.27 -6.25
CA LEU A 116 10.45 11.20 -7.34
C LEU A 116 10.76 10.55 -8.70
N ARG A 117 11.90 9.89 -8.83
CA ARG A 117 12.30 9.20 -10.05
C ARG A 117 11.28 8.12 -10.44
N ARG A 118 10.92 7.22 -9.49
CA ARG A 118 9.98 6.13 -9.72
C ARG A 118 8.55 6.63 -9.99
N THR A 119 8.11 7.65 -9.24
CA THR A 119 6.77 8.22 -9.42
C THR A 119 6.63 8.92 -10.76
N LEU A 120 7.63 9.69 -11.21
CA LEU A 120 7.58 10.33 -12.52
C LEU A 120 7.63 9.33 -13.68
N ALA A 121 8.38 8.22 -13.52
CA ALA A 121 8.38 7.14 -14.50
C ALA A 121 7.03 6.43 -14.57
N LYS A 122 6.42 6.12 -13.43
CA LYS A 122 5.15 5.41 -13.36
C LYS A 122 3.94 6.29 -13.67
N TYR A 123 3.98 7.57 -13.27
CA TYR A 123 2.89 8.54 -13.42
C TYR A 123 3.40 9.82 -14.10
N PRO A 124 3.75 9.78 -15.38
CA PRO A 124 4.40 10.91 -16.06
C PRO A 124 3.55 12.19 -16.07
N ARG A 125 2.23 12.05 -15.89
CA ARG A 125 1.30 13.18 -15.86
C ARG A 125 1.10 13.80 -14.47
N SER A 126 1.53 13.14 -13.38
CA SER A 126 1.24 13.58 -12.00
C SER A 126 1.75 14.97 -11.67
N PHE A 127 2.92 15.35 -12.17
CA PHE A 127 3.53 16.67 -11.94
C PHE A 127 3.77 17.46 -13.22
N ALA A 128 3.39 16.93 -14.39
CA ALA A 128 3.72 17.51 -15.69
C ALA A 128 3.17 18.94 -15.91
N ARG A 129 2.08 19.28 -15.23
CA ARG A 129 1.43 20.61 -15.33
C ARG A 129 1.80 21.57 -14.21
N GLN A 130 2.67 21.14 -13.27
CA GLN A 130 3.05 21.99 -12.14
C GLN A 130 4.49 22.50 -12.32
N PRO A 131 4.74 23.82 -12.19
CA PRO A 131 6.09 24.34 -12.13
C PRO A 131 6.88 23.68 -10.99
N TRP A 132 8.14 23.32 -11.26
CA TRP A 132 8.96 22.59 -10.30
C TRP A 132 9.10 23.30 -8.94
N PHE A 133 9.13 24.63 -8.93
CA PHE A 133 9.21 25.40 -7.68
C PHE A 133 7.98 25.23 -6.78
N LEU A 134 6.81 24.84 -7.33
CA LEU A 134 5.62 24.47 -6.56
C LEU A 134 5.69 23.01 -6.11
N VAL A 135 6.18 22.10 -6.95
CA VAL A 135 6.34 20.69 -6.60
C VAL A 135 7.28 20.54 -5.41
N ARG A 136 8.45 21.20 -5.43
CA ARG A 136 9.41 21.10 -4.33
C ARG A 136 8.90 21.64 -2.99
N ARG A 137 7.85 22.46 -2.97
CA ARG A 137 7.20 22.94 -1.74
C ARG A 137 6.31 21.88 -1.09
N GLN A 138 6.07 20.78 -1.80
CA GLN A 138 5.27 19.65 -1.30
C GLN A 138 6.16 18.62 -0.56
N VAL A 139 7.25 19.04 0.06
CA VAL A 139 8.19 18.14 0.75
C VAL A 139 7.50 17.27 1.80
N TRP A 140 6.48 17.79 2.47
CA TRP A 140 5.67 17.04 3.43
C TRP A 140 5.01 15.78 2.81
N TYR A 141 4.74 15.82 1.50
CA TYR A 141 4.21 14.69 0.72
C TYR A 141 5.35 13.88 0.09
N LEU A 142 6.40 14.52 -0.41
CA LEU A 142 7.47 13.91 -1.20
C LEU A 142 8.53 13.20 -0.36
N ALA A 143 8.74 13.63 0.90
CA ALA A 143 9.65 12.96 1.83
C ALA A 143 9.11 11.57 2.18
N ARG A 144 9.91 10.51 1.90
CA ARG A 144 9.48 9.12 2.00
C ARG A 144 10.38 8.27 2.90
N ILE A 145 9.73 7.32 3.53
CA ILE A 145 10.34 6.10 4.05
C ILE A 145 10.08 5.00 3.03
N TRP A 146 11.09 4.26 2.65
CA TRP A 146 10.99 3.16 1.69
C TRP A 146 10.75 1.84 2.42
N ILE A 147 9.98 0.95 1.84
CA ILE A 147 9.68 -0.36 2.39
C ILE A 147 9.89 -1.36 1.25
N GLU A 148 10.93 -2.15 1.36
CA GLU A 148 11.24 -3.25 0.45
C GLU A 148 10.49 -4.49 0.94
N VAL A 149 9.78 -5.17 0.07
CA VAL A 149 9.11 -6.42 0.42
C VAL A 149 9.76 -7.56 -0.34
N THR A 150 10.43 -8.46 0.40
CA THR A 150 10.99 -9.70 -0.13
C THR A 150 9.86 -10.73 -0.22
N PRO A 151 9.39 -11.12 -1.42
CA PRO A 151 8.31 -12.08 -1.57
C PRO A 151 8.74 -13.46 -1.09
N LEU A 152 7.87 -14.09 -0.28
CA LEU A 152 8.04 -15.48 0.14
C LEU A 152 6.99 -16.38 -0.49
N ARG A 153 5.80 -15.83 -0.77
CA ARG A 153 4.70 -16.56 -1.40
C ARG A 153 3.93 -15.63 -2.32
N VAL A 154 3.59 -16.12 -3.49
CA VAL A 154 2.72 -15.43 -4.43
C VAL A 154 1.57 -16.35 -4.78
N LEU A 155 0.37 -15.84 -4.65
CA LEU A 155 -0.86 -16.48 -5.12
C LEU A 155 -1.43 -15.63 -6.26
N TRP A 156 -1.92 -16.27 -7.33
CA TRP A 156 -2.56 -15.49 -8.38
C TRP A 156 -3.69 -16.24 -9.05
N TRP A 157 -4.65 -15.49 -9.53
CA TRP A 157 -5.84 -15.95 -10.22
C TRP A 157 -5.77 -15.44 -11.67
N PRO A 158 -5.44 -16.29 -12.65
CA PRO A 158 -5.19 -15.86 -14.05
C PRO A 158 -6.33 -15.03 -14.65
N ASP A 159 -7.57 -15.41 -14.37
CA ASP A 159 -8.77 -14.74 -14.90
C ASP A 159 -9.34 -13.68 -13.92
N GLY A 160 -8.65 -13.36 -12.85
CA GLY A 160 -9.14 -12.48 -11.79
C GLY A 160 -10.25 -13.09 -10.93
N ARG A 161 -10.61 -14.35 -11.16
CA ARG A 161 -11.70 -15.05 -10.48
C ARG A 161 -11.24 -15.60 -9.13
N LEU A 162 -11.69 -14.97 -8.06
CA LEU A 162 -11.35 -15.39 -6.70
C LEU A 162 -12.21 -16.57 -6.18
N ASP A 163 -13.14 -17.08 -6.98
CA ASP A 163 -14.01 -18.22 -6.65
C ASP A 163 -13.38 -19.58 -7.00
N VAL A 164 -12.18 -19.57 -7.56
CA VAL A 164 -11.38 -20.77 -7.86
C VAL A 164 -10.08 -20.77 -7.06
N PRO A 165 -9.46 -21.94 -6.83
CA PRO A 165 -8.15 -21.99 -6.18
C PRO A 165 -7.10 -21.21 -6.97
N PRO A 166 -6.21 -20.43 -6.30
CA PRO A 166 -5.12 -19.72 -6.97
C PRO A 166 -4.02 -20.68 -7.43
N LEU A 167 -3.29 -20.26 -8.45
CA LEU A 167 -1.95 -20.75 -8.70
C LEU A 167 -1.00 -20.22 -7.61
N ARG A 168 0.11 -20.92 -7.37
CA ARG A 168 1.01 -20.63 -6.25
C ARG A 168 2.46 -20.72 -6.66
N TRP A 169 3.24 -19.77 -6.19
CA TRP A 169 4.70 -19.78 -6.19
C TRP A 169 5.21 -19.55 -4.76
N GLU A 170 6.29 -20.20 -4.40
CA GLU A 170 6.98 -20.03 -3.14
C GLU A 170 8.47 -19.80 -3.37
N ALA A 171 9.04 -18.91 -2.57
CA ALA A 171 10.46 -18.72 -2.52
C ALA A 171 11.17 -19.96 -1.96
N THR A 172 12.40 -20.19 -2.36
CA THR A 172 13.21 -21.26 -1.76
C THR A 172 13.56 -20.89 -0.31
N PRO A 173 13.84 -21.89 0.56
CA PRO A 173 14.12 -21.65 1.98
C PRO A 173 15.31 -20.71 2.26
N GLU A 174 16.20 -20.56 1.29
CA GLU A 174 17.39 -19.69 1.40
C GLU A 174 17.08 -18.21 1.23
N VAL A 175 15.87 -17.86 0.72
CA VAL A 175 15.46 -16.48 0.55
C VAL A 175 15.20 -15.87 1.91
N THR A 176 15.97 -14.86 2.26
CA THR A 176 15.84 -14.10 3.50
C THR A 176 15.69 -12.62 3.22
N ALA A 177 14.87 -11.94 4.00
CA ALA A 177 14.79 -10.49 3.95
C ALA A 177 15.98 -9.87 4.73
N PRO A 178 16.63 -8.83 4.20
CA PRO A 178 17.64 -8.11 4.95
C PRO A 178 17.02 -7.39 6.16
N PRO A 179 17.80 -7.09 7.21
CA PRO A 179 17.29 -6.36 8.36
C PRO A 179 16.85 -4.95 7.99
N SER A 180 15.82 -4.45 8.68
CA SER A 180 15.43 -3.04 8.59
C SER A 180 16.51 -2.13 9.18
N ASP A 181 16.56 -0.90 8.69
CA ASP A 181 17.39 0.15 9.28
C ASP A 181 17.06 0.34 10.77
N PRO A 182 17.98 0.89 11.59
CA PRO A 182 17.76 1.07 13.02
C PRO A 182 16.47 1.82 13.36
N VAL A 183 15.88 1.47 14.50
CA VAL A 183 14.66 2.15 14.98
C VAL A 183 14.98 3.62 15.28
N PRO A 184 14.21 4.59 14.74
CA PRO A 184 14.42 5.99 15.05
C PRO A 184 14.28 6.29 16.54
N ALA A 185 15.15 7.18 17.05
CA ALA A 185 15.17 7.55 18.46
C ALA A 185 13.91 8.27 18.93
N GLY A 186 13.58 8.13 20.21
CA GLY A 186 12.51 8.87 20.88
C GLY A 186 11.09 8.52 20.39
N ALA A 187 10.10 9.26 20.92
CA ALA A 187 8.70 9.08 20.58
C ALA A 187 8.38 9.66 19.18
N GLY A 188 7.61 8.92 18.40
CA GLY A 188 7.07 9.40 17.14
C GLY A 188 6.16 10.63 17.28
N ALA A 189 5.96 11.34 16.19
CA ALA A 189 5.00 12.44 16.19
C ALA A 189 3.59 11.90 16.53
N PRO A 190 2.77 12.64 17.31
CA PRO A 190 1.40 12.25 17.63
C PRO A 190 0.60 12.03 16.33
N LYS A 191 -0.52 11.32 16.42
CA LYS A 191 -1.37 11.12 15.25
C LYS A 191 -1.75 12.47 14.62
N TRP A 192 -1.69 12.52 13.30
CA TRP A 192 -2.03 13.75 12.55
C TRP A 192 -3.53 14.02 12.53
N LEU A 193 -4.29 12.98 12.29
CA LEU A 193 -5.74 13.04 12.25
C LEU A 193 -6.29 12.05 13.28
N GLU A 194 -7.18 12.52 14.10
CA GLU A 194 -7.96 11.62 14.96
C GLU A 194 -9.01 10.90 14.11
N PRO A 195 -9.22 9.61 14.36
CA PRO A 195 -10.34 8.89 13.77
C PRO A 195 -11.66 9.60 14.09
N PRO A 196 -12.64 9.59 13.17
CA PRO A 196 -13.96 10.13 13.47
C PRO A 196 -14.59 9.38 14.63
N ALA A 197 -15.27 10.11 15.52
CA ALA A 197 -15.97 9.51 16.67
C ALA A 197 -17.11 8.58 16.22
N ASP A 198 -17.80 8.95 15.13
CA ASP A 198 -18.79 8.10 14.46
C ASP A 198 -18.25 7.65 13.10
N TRP A 199 -18.23 6.35 12.89
CA TRP A 199 -17.76 5.72 11.66
C TRP A 199 -18.84 5.64 10.57
N ARG A 200 -20.14 5.78 10.93
CA ARG A 200 -21.26 5.55 10.02
C ARG A 200 -21.26 6.47 8.80
N PRO A 201 -21.05 7.78 8.91
CA PRO A 201 -20.97 8.65 7.73
C PRO A 201 -19.83 8.27 6.78
N ARG A 202 -18.74 7.68 7.32
CA ARG A 202 -17.64 7.17 6.51
C ARG A 202 -18.00 5.87 5.81
N ALA A 203 -18.73 5.00 6.47
CA ALA A 203 -19.24 3.77 5.87
C ALA A 203 -20.26 4.06 4.77
N ASP A 204 -21.14 5.04 4.95
CA ASP A 204 -22.10 5.46 3.95
C ASP A 204 -21.40 6.05 2.71
N HIS A 205 -20.35 6.86 2.91
CA HIS A 205 -19.49 7.33 1.82
C HIS A 205 -18.74 6.17 1.13
N ALA A 206 -18.18 5.25 1.91
CA ALA A 206 -17.44 4.09 1.41
C ALA A 206 -18.28 3.20 0.48
N ALA A 207 -19.56 3.02 0.78
CA ALA A 207 -20.48 2.24 -0.05
C ALA A 207 -20.61 2.79 -1.48
N GLY A 208 -20.31 4.07 -1.71
CA GLY A 208 -20.27 4.71 -3.03
C GLY A 208 -18.94 4.56 -3.78
N LEU A 209 -17.90 4.00 -3.15
CA LEU A 209 -16.57 3.85 -3.76
C LEU A 209 -16.37 2.49 -4.47
N GLY A 210 -17.40 1.62 -4.50
CA GLY A 210 -17.32 0.30 -5.12
C GLY A 210 -16.95 -0.81 -4.14
N ASP A 211 -16.51 -1.95 -4.66
CA ASP A 211 -16.25 -3.15 -3.87
C ASP A 211 -14.95 -3.02 -3.05
N PRO A 212 -15.00 -3.32 -1.74
CA PRO A 212 -13.84 -3.21 -0.88
C PRO A 212 -12.86 -4.38 -1.04
N VAL A 213 -11.66 -4.18 -0.50
CA VAL A 213 -10.79 -5.27 -0.09
C VAL A 213 -11.05 -5.59 1.37
N LEU A 214 -11.46 -6.83 1.65
CA LEU A 214 -11.51 -7.39 2.99
C LEU A 214 -10.15 -7.97 3.33
N THR A 215 -9.57 -7.54 4.43
CA THR A 215 -8.34 -8.14 4.97
C THR A 215 -8.61 -8.76 6.32
N VAL A 216 -8.24 -10.01 6.46
CA VAL A 216 -8.19 -10.75 7.73
C VAL A 216 -6.78 -11.26 7.97
N VAL A 217 -6.55 -11.97 9.05
CA VAL A 217 -5.32 -12.72 9.28
C VAL A 217 -5.60 -14.19 9.00
N GLY A 218 -4.81 -14.79 8.12
CA GLY A 218 -4.90 -16.22 7.82
C GLY A 218 -4.50 -17.08 9.02
N GLU A 219 -4.84 -18.36 8.97
CA GLU A 219 -4.49 -19.32 10.02
C GLU A 219 -2.97 -19.44 10.24
N ASP A 220 -2.20 -19.16 9.20
CA ASP A 220 -0.73 -19.09 9.23
C ASP A 220 -0.18 -17.76 9.80
N GLY A 221 -1.05 -16.86 10.24
CA GLY A 221 -0.69 -15.57 10.83
C GLY A 221 -0.29 -14.48 9.83
N TRP A 222 -0.45 -14.70 8.53
CA TRP A 222 -0.20 -13.69 7.51
C TRP A 222 -1.41 -12.80 7.22
N PRO A 223 -1.22 -11.51 6.90
CA PRO A 223 -2.31 -10.71 6.36
C PRO A 223 -2.82 -11.33 5.05
N LEU A 224 -4.12 -11.44 4.94
CA LEU A 224 -4.81 -12.01 3.78
C LEU A 224 -5.83 -10.99 3.24
N PRO A 225 -5.41 -10.06 2.38
CA PRO A 225 -6.31 -9.18 1.66
C PRO A 225 -6.97 -9.93 0.50
N LEU A 226 -8.29 -9.77 0.36
CA LEU A 226 -9.11 -10.39 -0.68
C LEU A 226 -10.05 -9.32 -1.25
N ARG A 227 -10.08 -9.17 -2.58
CA ARG A 227 -11.08 -8.32 -3.25
C ARG A 227 -12.47 -8.96 -3.13
N SER A 228 -13.43 -8.19 -2.67
CA SER A 228 -14.82 -8.65 -2.66
C SER A 228 -15.44 -8.59 -4.07
N SER A 229 -16.45 -9.40 -4.29
CA SER A 229 -17.31 -9.35 -5.47
C SER A 229 -18.63 -8.64 -5.21
N GLY A 230 -18.74 -7.94 -4.11
CA GLY A 230 -19.86 -7.14 -3.69
C GLY A 230 -19.87 -6.88 -2.20
N ALA A 231 -20.35 -5.70 -1.81
CA ALA A 231 -20.54 -5.35 -0.41
C ALA A 231 -21.86 -4.59 -0.24
N THR A 232 -22.65 -4.99 0.75
CA THR A 232 -23.91 -4.34 1.09
C THR A 232 -23.78 -3.70 2.48
N ARG A 233 -24.08 -2.40 2.58
CA ARG A 233 -24.11 -1.67 3.83
C ARG A 233 -25.28 -2.16 4.70
N VAL A 234 -25.00 -2.48 5.96
CA VAL A 234 -25.99 -2.84 7.00
C VAL A 234 -25.76 -1.97 8.24
N ASP A 235 -26.71 -1.98 9.19
CA ASP A 235 -26.73 -1.05 10.33
C ASP A 235 -25.41 -0.98 11.11
N ASP A 236 -24.78 -2.11 11.36
CA ASP A 236 -23.54 -2.24 12.15
C ASP A 236 -22.28 -2.50 11.32
N GLY A 237 -22.39 -2.49 9.96
CA GLY A 237 -21.22 -2.75 9.12
C GLY A 237 -21.55 -3.08 7.68
N PHE A 238 -21.00 -4.19 7.18
CA PHE A 238 -21.15 -4.63 5.80
C PHE A 238 -21.34 -6.15 5.71
N LEU A 239 -22.21 -6.57 4.80
CA LEU A 239 -22.21 -7.93 4.27
C LEU A 239 -21.34 -7.95 3.02
N VAL A 240 -20.27 -8.76 3.05
CA VAL A 240 -19.23 -8.79 2.01
C VAL A 240 -19.21 -10.15 1.37
N ARG A 241 -19.31 -10.21 0.04
CA ARG A 241 -19.10 -11.43 -0.72
C ARG A 241 -17.64 -11.56 -1.11
N ILE A 242 -17.02 -12.65 -0.72
CA ILE A 242 -15.66 -13.02 -1.10
C ILE A 242 -15.64 -14.41 -1.71
N GLY A 243 -14.84 -14.64 -2.73
CA GLY A 243 -14.39 -15.96 -3.16
C GLY A 243 -12.99 -16.24 -2.61
N PRO A 244 -12.52 -17.48 -2.62
CA PRO A 244 -13.21 -18.70 -2.96
C PRO A 244 -14.08 -19.25 -1.82
N PRO A 245 -14.99 -20.19 -2.10
CA PRO A 245 -15.73 -20.92 -1.08
C PRO A 245 -14.75 -21.59 -0.11
N GLY A 246 -14.98 -21.43 1.21
CA GLY A 246 -14.14 -22.06 2.24
C GLY A 246 -13.03 -21.15 2.81
N VAL A 247 -12.81 -19.94 2.32
CA VAL A 247 -12.04 -18.95 3.04
C VAL A 247 -12.85 -18.47 4.25
N LEU A 248 -12.54 -19.01 5.42
CA LEU A 248 -13.17 -18.61 6.66
C LEU A 248 -12.58 -17.29 7.14
N ALA A 249 -13.05 -16.17 6.57
CA ALA A 249 -12.69 -14.86 7.05
C ALA A 249 -13.36 -14.59 8.41
N ARG A 250 -12.59 -14.70 9.48
CA ARG A 250 -13.07 -14.48 10.86
C ARG A 250 -12.09 -13.65 11.68
N GLY A 251 -12.61 -13.04 12.74
CA GLY A 251 -11.84 -12.27 13.71
C GLY A 251 -11.55 -10.84 13.23
N ARG A 252 -10.44 -10.27 13.69
CA ARG A 252 -10.10 -8.88 13.37
C ARG A 252 -10.01 -8.65 11.87
N ALA A 253 -10.67 -7.62 11.38
CA ALA A 253 -10.82 -7.36 9.97
C ALA A 253 -10.60 -5.89 9.62
N CYS A 254 -10.21 -5.67 8.36
CA CYS A 254 -10.09 -4.35 7.76
C CYS A 254 -10.81 -4.35 6.41
N LEU A 255 -11.72 -3.39 6.21
CA LEU A 255 -12.32 -3.10 4.91
C LEU A 255 -11.66 -1.86 4.33
N THR A 256 -11.13 -1.99 3.13
CA THR A 256 -10.50 -0.88 2.40
C THR A 256 -11.25 -0.62 1.12
N PHE A 257 -11.95 0.50 1.09
CA PHE A 257 -12.60 1.03 -0.10
C PHE A 257 -11.69 2.07 -0.72
N HIS A 258 -11.46 2.02 -2.01
CA HIS A 258 -10.69 3.05 -2.71
C HIS A 258 -11.09 3.13 -4.17
N THR A 259 -10.82 4.30 -4.75
CA THR A 259 -10.99 4.56 -6.17
C THR A 259 -9.95 5.57 -6.65
N HIS A 260 -9.63 5.56 -7.92
CA HIS A 260 -8.81 6.55 -8.60
C HIS A 260 -9.08 6.52 -10.10
N GLY A 261 -8.80 7.63 -10.78
CA GLY A 261 -8.81 7.67 -12.25
C GLY A 261 -7.59 6.96 -12.86
N ALA A 262 -7.65 6.66 -14.15
CA ALA A 262 -6.56 6.02 -14.89
C ALA A 262 -5.24 6.82 -14.89
N ASP A 263 -5.27 8.10 -14.56
CA ASP A 263 -4.12 9.00 -14.40
C ASP A 263 -3.81 9.31 -12.92
N MET A 264 -4.33 8.51 -11.99
CA MET A 264 -4.25 8.73 -10.54
C MET A 264 -4.94 10.00 -10.04
N SER A 265 -5.81 10.61 -10.83
CA SER A 265 -6.66 11.71 -10.37
C SER A 265 -7.80 11.23 -9.49
N GLY A 266 -8.39 12.12 -8.70
CA GLY A 266 -9.59 11.84 -7.93
C GLY A 266 -9.43 10.71 -6.90
N GLN A 267 -8.23 10.50 -6.38
CA GLN A 267 -7.98 9.44 -5.39
C GLN A 267 -8.82 9.63 -4.15
N GLU A 268 -9.53 8.60 -3.77
CA GLU A 268 -10.26 8.51 -2.51
C GLU A 268 -10.06 7.14 -1.87
N ASN A 269 -10.01 7.11 -0.56
CA ASN A 269 -10.09 5.86 0.18
C ASN A 269 -10.78 6.04 1.52
N VAL A 270 -11.48 5.00 1.96
CA VAL A 270 -12.03 4.85 3.31
C VAL A 270 -11.56 3.53 3.85
N VAL A 271 -11.04 3.54 5.07
CA VAL A 271 -10.57 2.32 5.76
C VAL A 271 -11.37 2.16 7.04
N LEU A 272 -12.08 1.04 7.13
CA LEU A 272 -12.89 0.65 8.27
C LEU A 272 -12.26 -0.57 8.94
N VAL A 273 -12.26 -0.61 10.26
CA VAL A 273 -11.76 -1.76 11.01
C VAL A 273 -12.83 -2.26 11.96
N GLY A 274 -12.83 -3.58 12.17
CA GLY A 274 -13.84 -4.24 12.97
C GLY A 274 -13.58 -5.73 13.09
N GLU A 275 -14.65 -6.52 13.08
CA GLU A 275 -14.62 -7.95 13.25
C GLU A 275 -15.43 -8.65 12.16
N ALA A 276 -14.84 -9.67 11.57
CA ALA A 276 -15.44 -10.51 10.54
C ALA A 276 -16.04 -11.76 11.15
N THR A 277 -17.27 -12.08 10.74
CA THR A 277 -17.96 -13.33 11.09
C THR A 277 -18.39 -14.00 9.78
N PRO A 278 -17.96 -15.26 9.54
CA PRO A 278 -18.37 -15.97 8.33
C PRO A 278 -19.88 -16.24 8.32
N LEU A 279 -20.49 -16.18 7.14
CA LEU A 279 -21.86 -16.55 6.84
C LEU A 279 -21.85 -17.62 5.76
N SER A 280 -23.03 -18.18 5.45
CA SER A 280 -23.21 -19.21 4.40
C SER A 280 -22.82 -18.71 3.00
N ASP A 281 -23.02 -17.41 2.72
CA ASP A 281 -22.86 -16.79 1.40
C ASP A 281 -21.91 -15.56 1.42
N GLY A 282 -21.07 -15.44 2.44
CA GLY A 282 -20.14 -14.34 2.55
C GLY A 282 -19.61 -14.12 3.98
N VAL A 283 -19.40 -12.88 4.30
CA VAL A 283 -18.82 -12.45 5.59
C VAL A 283 -19.56 -11.21 6.09
N HIS A 284 -20.04 -11.25 7.32
CA HIS A 284 -20.49 -10.05 8.01
C HIS A 284 -19.29 -9.37 8.67
N VAL A 285 -19.04 -8.12 8.34
CA VAL A 285 -18.02 -7.30 8.99
C VAL A 285 -18.68 -6.23 9.83
N ARG A 286 -18.69 -6.46 11.14
CA ARG A 286 -19.14 -5.48 12.14
C ARG A 286 -18.07 -4.41 12.30
N VAL A 287 -18.39 -3.17 11.92
CA VAL A 287 -17.45 -2.06 11.97
C VAL A 287 -17.39 -1.48 13.38
N GLU A 288 -16.18 -1.30 13.91
CA GLU A 288 -15.94 -0.68 15.22
C GLU A 288 -15.51 0.78 15.07
N ARG A 289 -14.76 1.11 14.04
CA ARG A 289 -14.27 2.48 13.79
C ARG A 289 -13.81 2.67 12.35
N ALA A 290 -13.84 3.91 11.89
CA ALA A 290 -13.15 4.33 10.69
C ALA A 290 -11.72 4.79 11.03
N LEU A 291 -10.78 4.60 10.11
CA LEU A 291 -9.49 5.28 10.15
C LEU A 291 -9.60 6.64 9.46
N ALA A 292 -8.56 7.49 9.63
CA ALA A 292 -8.50 8.75 8.90
C ALA A 292 -8.40 8.47 7.40
N ASP A 293 -9.30 9.06 6.64
CA ASP A 293 -9.40 8.91 5.19
C ASP A 293 -8.48 9.88 4.43
N PHE A 294 -8.27 9.56 3.16
CA PHE A 294 -7.59 10.42 2.22
C PHE A 294 -8.51 10.66 1.01
N SER A 295 -8.68 11.91 0.62
CA SER A 295 -9.46 12.30 -0.55
C SER A 295 -8.79 13.48 -1.25
N LEU A 296 -8.58 13.34 -2.54
CA LEU A 296 -8.19 14.40 -3.47
C LEU A 296 -9.35 14.87 -4.35
N SER A 297 -10.58 14.56 -3.95
CA SER A 297 -11.79 15.04 -4.63
C SER A 297 -12.04 16.54 -4.36
N GLY A 298 -12.82 17.17 -5.25
CA GLY A 298 -13.25 18.55 -5.13
C GLY A 298 -12.63 19.51 -6.15
N SER A 299 -13.00 20.80 -6.08
CA SER A 299 -12.54 21.82 -7.02
C SER A 299 -11.03 22.10 -6.92
N ARG A 300 -10.39 22.46 -8.02
CA ARG A 300 -8.94 22.79 -8.07
C ARG A 300 -8.55 23.85 -7.04
N ALA A 301 -9.36 24.90 -6.86
CA ALA A 301 -9.10 25.95 -5.88
C ALA A 301 -9.19 25.40 -4.43
N GLY A 302 -10.16 24.52 -4.16
CA GLY A 302 -10.30 23.83 -2.88
C GLY A 302 -9.10 22.93 -2.60
N GLN A 303 -8.64 22.19 -3.59
CA GLN A 303 -7.46 21.31 -3.47
C GLN A 303 -6.18 22.12 -3.16
N VAL A 304 -5.93 23.24 -3.84
CA VAL A 304 -4.79 24.13 -3.56
C VAL A 304 -4.85 24.66 -2.14
N ARG A 305 -6.02 25.17 -1.70
CA ARG A 305 -6.19 25.67 -0.34
C ARG A 305 -5.98 24.58 0.72
N LYS A 306 -6.52 23.38 0.48
CA LYS A 306 -6.32 22.19 1.34
C LYS A 306 -4.83 21.85 1.40
N MET A 307 -4.15 21.83 0.26
CA MET A 307 -2.71 21.49 0.18
C MET A 307 -1.84 22.49 0.95
N VAL A 308 -2.08 23.80 0.81
CA VAL A 308 -1.33 24.82 1.56
C VAL A 308 -1.55 24.70 3.07
N ARG A 309 -2.80 24.50 3.48
CA ARG A 309 -3.14 24.29 4.91
C ARG A 309 -2.46 23.04 5.45
N THR A 310 -2.54 21.94 4.72
CA THR A 310 -1.91 20.66 5.10
C THR A 310 -0.38 20.79 5.17
N ALA A 311 0.24 21.47 4.21
CA ALA A 311 1.69 21.69 4.22
C ALA A 311 2.14 22.44 5.48
N ARG A 312 1.45 23.53 5.84
CA ARG A 312 1.76 24.30 7.06
C ARG A 312 1.59 23.47 8.34
N ALA A 313 0.53 22.72 8.41
CA ALA A 313 0.20 21.92 9.59
C ALA A 313 1.14 20.69 9.73
N LEU A 314 1.67 20.15 8.63
CA LEU A 314 2.57 19.00 8.65
C LEU A 314 4.06 19.38 8.73
N ALA A 315 4.45 20.65 8.53
CA ALA A 315 5.85 21.06 8.59
C ALA A 315 6.54 20.71 9.93
N PRO A 316 5.96 21.02 11.11
CA PRO A 316 6.60 20.66 12.39
C PRO A 316 6.72 19.14 12.59
N ARG A 317 5.78 18.39 12.02
CA ARG A 317 5.79 16.94 12.08
C ARG A 317 6.90 16.36 11.20
N LEU A 318 7.07 16.92 10.00
CA LEU A 318 8.13 16.55 9.08
C LEU A 318 9.51 16.76 9.70
N GLU A 319 9.75 17.93 10.31
CA GLU A 319 10.98 18.26 11.01
C GLU A 319 11.26 17.31 12.18
N ARG A 320 10.24 17.02 12.99
CA ARG A 320 10.36 16.08 14.11
C ARG A 320 10.73 14.67 13.64
N GLU A 321 10.06 14.16 12.59
CA GLU A 321 10.33 12.81 12.10
C GLU A 321 11.69 12.70 11.40
N ALA A 322 12.18 13.76 10.75
CA ALA A 322 13.54 13.82 10.22
C ALA A 322 14.58 13.84 11.35
N ALA A 323 14.38 14.70 12.34
CA ALA A 323 15.27 14.81 13.52
C ALA A 323 15.35 13.50 14.30
N ARG A 324 14.26 12.76 14.47
CA ARG A 324 14.26 11.42 15.10
C ARG A 324 15.20 10.43 14.40
N ARG A 325 15.43 10.62 13.11
CA ARG A 325 16.33 9.80 12.28
C ARG A 325 17.72 10.38 12.19
N GLY A 326 18.00 11.46 12.96
CA GLY A 326 19.29 12.16 12.92
C GLY A 326 19.60 12.81 11.56
N GLN A 327 18.56 13.16 10.78
CA GLN A 327 18.72 13.64 9.43
C GLN A 327 18.04 14.99 9.20
N PRO A 328 18.53 15.80 8.26
CA PRO A 328 17.81 16.99 7.82
C PRO A 328 16.54 16.61 7.05
N VAL A 329 15.60 17.55 6.97
CA VAL A 329 14.46 17.42 6.07
C VAL A 329 14.97 17.32 4.64
N PRO A 330 14.59 16.29 3.86
CA PRO A 330 15.10 16.11 2.51
C PRO A 330 14.61 17.22 1.58
N VAL A 331 15.43 17.55 0.58
CA VAL A 331 15.12 18.56 -0.43
C VAL A 331 14.73 17.86 -1.73
N PRO A 332 13.47 17.99 -2.21
CA PRO A 332 13.06 17.39 -3.47
C PRO A 332 13.88 17.92 -4.64
N ARG A 333 14.54 17.03 -5.38
CA ARG A 333 15.36 17.33 -6.56
C ARG A 333 14.64 16.85 -7.81
N ARG A 334 14.73 17.65 -8.88
CA ARG A 334 14.17 17.23 -10.17
C ARG A 334 15.00 16.06 -10.71
N PRO A 335 14.39 14.89 -10.98
CA PRO A 335 15.12 13.81 -11.63
C PRO A 335 15.67 14.27 -12.99
N ARG A 336 16.89 13.87 -13.28
CA ARG A 336 17.57 14.11 -14.56
C ARG A 336 17.11 13.12 -15.61
#